data_e1c3f8fb374e4cb136d2aaa393ea2e03
#
_entry.id   e1c3f8fb374e4cb136d2aaa393ea2e03
#
_cell.length_a   1.000
_cell.length_b   1.000
_cell.length_c   1.000
_cell.angle_alpha   90.00
_cell.angle_beta   90.00
_cell.angle_gamma   90.00
#
_symmetry.space_group_name_H-M   'P 1'
#
loop_
_entity.id
_entity.type
_entity.pdbx_description
1 polymer ?
#
loop_
_entity_poly.entity_id
_entity_poly.type
_entity_poly.pdbx_seq_one_letter_code
_entity_poly.pdbx_strand_id
1 'polypeptide(L)'
;MSKRPLTEKQQSVYNFIVKQMSDGFPPTVREICNNTGIKSTSTVHAILGVLEDEGYIVRDAKYSRAIKLDMGYDSTMVPLVGKITAGKPILAVEEIEDYIPYPSKNPDGLFALKVVGLSMKDAGILDGDIIVADKNSPCRSGDIVVGMDGEEATVKRLLIKDKKIIFMPENPTVLGKVVGSYRKY
;
A
#
# COMPACT_ATOMS: atom_id res chain seq x y z
N MET A 1 -3.32 19.69 11.40
CA MET A 1 -3.45 20.05 12.85
C MET A 1 -2.35 19.33 13.62
N SER A 2 -1.69 19.97 14.57
CA SER A 2 -0.66 19.32 15.40
C SER A 2 -1.36 18.38 16.38
N LYS A 3 -0.96 17.10 16.42
CA LYS A 3 -1.49 16.10 17.37
C LYS A 3 -1.06 16.50 18.78
N ARG A 4 -1.94 16.31 19.79
CA ARG A 4 -1.62 16.55 21.19
C ARG A 4 -0.49 15.64 21.66
N PRO A 5 0.50 16.11 22.43
CA PRO A 5 1.55 15.26 22.97
C PRO A 5 0.97 14.18 23.90
N LEU A 6 1.47 12.95 23.74
CA LEU A 6 1.05 11.81 24.54
C LEU A 6 1.72 11.81 25.91
N THR A 7 1.01 11.31 26.91
CA THR A 7 1.61 10.98 28.22
C THR A 7 2.56 9.77 28.09
N GLU A 8 3.47 9.57 29.04
CA GLU A 8 4.42 8.45 29.02
C GLU A 8 3.73 7.09 28.84
N LYS A 9 2.62 6.85 29.53
CA LYS A 9 1.83 5.60 29.39
C LYS A 9 1.20 5.46 28.01
N GLN A 10 0.65 6.54 27.46
CA GLN A 10 0.08 6.54 26.11
C GLN A 10 1.17 6.33 25.06
N GLN A 11 2.33 6.96 25.24
CA GLN A 11 3.48 6.81 24.37
C GLN A 11 4.03 5.37 24.40
N SER A 12 4.10 4.74 25.56
CA SER A 12 4.52 3.34 25.69
C SER A 12 3.59 2.39 24.92
N VAL A 13 2.27 2.59 25.06
CA VAL A 13 1.27 1.81 24.31
C VAL A 13 1.40 2.06 22.79
N TYR A 14 1.52 3.31 22.38
CA TYR A 14 1.67 3.67 20.97
C TYR A 14 2.94 3.07 20.35
N ASN A 15 4.09 3.19 21.03
CA ASN A 15 5.36 2.62 20.56
C ASN A 15 5.28 1.10 20.43
N PHE A 16 4.60 0.42 21.35
CA PHE A 16 4.41 -1.02 21.25
C PHE A 16 3.52 -1.40 20.04
N ILE A 17 2.45 -0.64 19.80
CA ILE A 17 1.59 -0.83 18.61
C ILE A 17 2.41 -0.65 17.33
N VAL A 18 3.20 0.43 17.23
CA VAL A 18 4.07 0.72 16.07
C VAL A 18 5.02 -0.44 15.81
N LYS A 19 5.69 -0.92 16.86
CA LYS A 19 6.63 -2.05 16.77
C LYS A 19 5.95 -3.33 16.27
N GLN A 20 4.81 -3.71 16.85
CA GLN A 20 4.10 -4.93 16.47
C GLN A 20 3.56 -4.85 15.03
N MET A 21 3.12 -3.67 14.60
CA MET A 21 2.66 -3.50 13.22
C MET A 21 3.81 -3.55 12.21
N SER A 22 5.04 -3.21 12.60
CA SER A 22 6.24 -3.44 11.77
C SER A 22 6.53 -4.94 11.59
N ASP A 23 6.13 -5.76 12.58
CA ASP A 23 6.26 -7.22 12.54
C ASP A 23 5.09 -7.90 11.78
N GLY A 24 4.12 -7.10 11.26
CA GLY A 24 3.06 -7.53 10.32
C GLY A 24 1.67 -7.72 10.93
N PHE A 25 1.50 -7.65 12.26
CA PHE A 25 0.18 -7.89 12.88
C PHE A 25 -0.14 -6.85 13.97
N PRO A 26 -1.39 -6.32 14.01
CA PRO A 26 -1.82 -5.47 15.10
C PRO A 26 -1.91 -6.26 16.42
N PRO A 27 -1.42 -5.69 17.54
CA PRO A 27 -1.44 -6.37 18.83
C PRO A 27 -2.84 -6.48 19.41
N THR A 28 -3.08 -7.52 20.18
CA THR A 28 -4.26 -7.66 21.01
C THR A 28 -4.12 -6.80 22.29
N VAL A 29 -5.26 -6.44 22.92
CA VAL A 29 -5.27 -5.72 24.21
C VAL A 29 -4.47 -6.45 25.29
N ARG A 30 -4.48 -7.80 25.29
CA ARG A 30 -3.70 -8.61 26.24
C ARG A 30 -2.19 -8.51 25.98
N GLU A 31 -1.76 -8.52 24.74
CA GLU A 31 -0.36 -8.33 24.36
C GLU A 31 0.12 -6.93 24.74
N ILE A 32 -0.72 -5.90 24.55
CA ILE A 32 -0.42 -4.54 25.02
C ILE A 32 -0.24 -4.53 26.56
N CYS A 33 -1.17 -5.12 27.31
CA CYS A 33 -1.03 -5.23 28.77
C CYS A 33 0.29 -5.86 29.18
N ASN A 34 0.61 -7.03 28.60
CA ASN A 34 1.79 -7.82 28.97
C ASN A 34 3.10 -7.08 28.67
N ASN A 35 3.16 -6.34 27.56
CA ASN A 35 4.39 -5.71 27.11
C ASN A 35 4.58 -4.27 27.63
N THR A 36 3.48 -3.59 28.05
CA THR A 36 3.56 -2.21 28.59
C THR A 36 3.48 -2.16 30.11
N GLY A 37 3.29 -3.32 30.79
CA GLY A 37 3.15 -3.40 32.23
C GLY A 37 1.81 -2.86 32.79
N ILE A 38 0.84 -2.56 31.90
CA ILE A 38 -0.50 -2.09 32.30
C ILE A 38 -1.35 -3.29 32.70
N LYS A 39 -1.70 -3.37 33.98
CA LYS A 39 -2.41 -4.55 34.56
C LYS A 39 -3.88 -4.65 34.15
N SER A 40 -4.52 -3.54 33.75
CA SER A 40 -5.95 -3.49 33.46
C SER A 40 -6.22 -3.33 31.96
N THR A 41 -7.00 -4.24 31.40
CA THR A 41 -7.50 -4.14 30.03
C THR A 41 -8.37 -2.91 29.80
N SER A 42 -9.14 -2.47 30.81
CA SER A 42 -9.95 -1.24 30.76
C SER A 42 -9.06 0.00 30.61
N THR A 43 -7.90 0.02 31.26
CA THR A 43 -6.91 1.12 31.10
C THR A 43 -6.35 1.15 29.69
N VAL A 44 -6.01 -0.03 29.12
CA VAL A 44 -5.56 -0.11 27.72
C VAL A 44 -6.66 0.37 26.76
N HIS A 45 -7.93 -0.05 26.99
CA HIS A 45 -9.05 0.44 26.17
C HIS A 45 -9.23 1.95 26.24
N ALA A 46 -9.09 2.56 27.43
CA ALA A 46 -9.15 4.00 27.58
C ALA A 46 -8.00 4.71 26.84
N ILE A 47 -6.78 4.17 26.91
CA ILE A 47 -5.63 4.72 26.17
C ILE A 47 -5.84 4.57 24.66
N LEU A 48 -6.31 3.43 24.18
CA LEU A 48 -6.63 3.23 22.77
C LEU A 48 -7.69 4.22 22.27
N GLY A 49 -8.71 4.54 23.10
CA GLY A 49 -9.69 5.58 22.80
C GLY A 49 -9.03 6.96 22.62
N VAL A 50 -8.17 7.35 23.56
CA VAL A 50 -7.43 8.62 23.44
C VAL A 50 -6.53 8.65 22.19
N LEU A 51 -5.82 7.56 21.90
CA LEU A 51 -4.97 7.47 20.69
C LEU A 51 -5.79 7.58 19.41
N GLU A 52 -7.01 7.06 19.40
CA GLU A 52 -7.96 7.16 18.29
C GLU A 52 -8.52 8.58 18.16
N ASP A 53 -9.00 9.18 19.26
CA ASP A 53 -9.56 10.54 19.30
C ASP A 53 -8.53 11.61 18.87
N GLU A 54 -7.25 11.40 19.21
CA GLU A 54 -6.13 12.28 18.86
C GLU A 54 -5.53 11.92 17.48
N GLY A 55 -6.11 10.94 16.77
CA GLY A 55 -5.68 10.55 15.43
C GLY A 55 -4.31 9.87 15.36
N TYR A 56 -3.85 9.19 16.41
CA TYR A 56 -2.63 8.37 16.38
C TYR A 56 -2.88 6.98 15.79
N ILE A 57 -4.08 6.45 16.00
CA ILE A 57 -4.53 5.15 15.48
C ILE A 57 -5.95 5.29 14.92
N VAL A 58 -6.31 4.34 14.05
CA VAL A 58 -7.69 4.14 13.58
C VAL A 58 -8.12 2.75 14.00
N ARG A 59 -9.32 2.60 14.55
CA ARG A 59 -9.90 1.31 14.93
C ARG A 59 -11.13 1.02 14.09
N ASP A 60 -11.20 -0.19 13.54
CA ASP A 60 -12.41 -0.65 12.85
C ASP A 60 -13.29 -1.42 13.82
N ALA A 61 -14.50 -0.89 14.08
CA ALA A 61 -15.46 -1.48 15.03
C ALA A 61 -15.93 -2.90 14.65
N LYS A 62 -15.74 -3.31 13.39
CA LYS A 62 -16.17 -4.63 12.89
C LYS A 62 -15.16 -5.75 13.17
N TYR A 63 -13.90 -5.43 13.50
CA TYR A 63 -12.86 -6.44 13.68
C TYR A 63 -12.11 -6.23 14.99
N SER A 64 -12.08 -7.24 15.87
CA SER A 64 -11.47 -7.18 17.20
C SER A 64 -9.93 -6.94 17.19
N ARG A 65 -9.28 -6.97 16.05
CA ARG A 65 -7.84 -6.73 15.83
C ARG A 65 -7.54 -5.60 14.86
N ALA A 66 -8.50 -4.75 14.53
CA ALA A 66 -8.32 -3.72 13.52
C ALA A 66 -7.78 -2.42 14.11
N ILE A 67 -6.57 -2.44 14.68
CA ILE A 67 -5.81 -1.23 14.99
C ILE A 67 -4.96 -0.91 13.76
N LYS A 68 -5.12 0.28 13.19
CA LYS A 68 -4.26 0.85 12.14
C LYS A 68 -3.56 2.07 12.70
N LEU A 69 -2.30 2.27 12.35
CA LEU A 69 -1.62 3.54 12.67
C LEU A 69 -2.18 4.64 11.77
N ASP A 70 -2.61 5.74 12.37
CA ASP A 70 -2.84 6.95 11.60
C ASP A 70 -1.47 7.63 11.37
N MET A 71 -0.82 7.24 10.29
CA MET A 71 0.47 7.82 9.88
C MET A 71 0.29 9.21 9.25
N GLY A 72 -0.88 9.83 9.41
CA GLY A 72 -1.23 11.11 8.78
C GLY A 72 -1.47 10.98 7.27
N TYR A 73 -1.44 9.76 6.75
CA TYR A 73 -1.82 9.40 5.39
C TYR A 73 -3.00 8.44 5.46
N ASP A 74 -4.06 8.74 4.74
CA ASP A 74 -5.12 7.77 4.50
C ASP A 74 -4.49 6.57 3.77
N SER A 75 -4.25 5.48 4.50
CA SER A 75 -3.77 4.25 3.87
C SER A 75 -4.97 3.47 3.34
N THR A 76 -4.90 3.14 2.07
CA THR A 76 -5.87 2.26 1.43
C THR A 76 -5.26 0.90 1.17
N MET A 77 -6.10 -0.12 1.09
CA MET A 77 -5.69 -1.46 0.68
C MET A 77 -5.78 -1.53 -0.84
N VAL A 78 -4.63 -1.71 -1.48
CA VAL A 78 -4.51 -1.80 -2.95
C VAL A 78 -4.47 -3.28 -3.33
N PRO A 79 -5.33 -3.74 -4.27
CA PRO A 79 -5.32 -5.12 -4.71
C PRO A 79 -4.01 -5.46 -5.43
N LEU A 80 -3.35 -6.52 -5.00
CA LEU A 80 -2.22 -7.15 -5.69
C LEU A 80 -2.78 -8.13 -6.72
N VAL A 81 -2.57 -7.81 -7.99
CA VAL A 81 -3.07 -8.61 -9.11
C VAL A 81 -1.95 -9.58 -9.55
N GLY A 82 -2.25 -10.86 -9.59
CA GLY A 82 -1.29 -11.88 -9.98
C GLY A 82 -1.03 -11.89 -11.47
N LYS A 83 -2.08 -11.85 -12.28
CA LYS A 83 -1.99 -11.84 -13.74
C LYS A 83 -2.98 -10.85 -14.34
N ILE A 84 -2.54 -10.06 -15.30
CA ILE A 84 -3.41 -9.21 -16.09
C ILE A 84 -3.54 -9.86 -17.48
N THR A 85 -4.77 -10.16 -17.88
CA THR A 85 -5.10 -10.77 -19.15
C THR A 85 -5.76 -9.74 -20.07
N ALA A 86 -5.34 -9.68 -21.32
CA ALA A 86 -5.93 -8.80 -22.32
C ALA A 86 -7.45 -9.04 -22.45
N GLY A 87 -8.22 -7.95 -22.52
CA GLY A 87 -9.67 -8.01 -22.70
C GLY A 87 -10.48 -8.21 -21.40
N LYS A 88 -9.84 -8.50 -20.26
CA LYS A 88 -10.50 -8.55 -18.95
C LYS A 88 -10.30 -7.26 -18.15
N PRO A 89 -11.22 -6.88 -17.24
CA PRO A 89 -10.98 -5.79 -16.30
C PRO A 89 -9.76 -6.07 -15.43
N ILE A 90 -8.86 -5.09 -15.22
CA ILE A 90 -7.64 -5.23 -14.40
C ILE A 90 -7.95 -5.72 -12.98
N LEU A 91 -9.09 -5.32 -12.44
CA LEU A 91 -9.55 -5.65 -11.08
C LEU A 91 -10.61 -6.76 -11.10
N ALA A 92 -10.53 -7.70 -12.03
CA ALA A 92 -11.36 -8.90 -11.96
C ALA A 92 -11.03 -9.65 -10.67
N VAL A 93 -12.03 -9.99 -9.87
CA VAL A 93 -11.87 -10.61 -8.53
C VAL A 93 -11.06 -11.91 -8.59
N GLU A 94 -11.15 -12.62 -9.71
CA GLU A 94 -10.44 -13.87 -9.95
C GLU A 94 -8.90 -13.72 -10.09
N GLU A 95 -8.41 -12.52 -10.34
CA GLU A 95 -6.99 -12.23 -10.56
C GLU A 95 -6.33 -11.55 -9.34
N ILE A 96 -7.09 -11.26 -8.26
CA ILE A 96 -6.56 -10.63 -7.05
C ILE A 96 -5.99 -11.72 -6.14
N GLU A 97 -4.67 -11.68 -5.91
CA GLU A 97 -3.96 -12.61 -5.03
C GLU A 97 -3.92 -12.13 -3.58
N ASP A 98 -3.81 -10.81 -3.35
CA ASP A 98 -3.64 -10.23 -2.02
C ASP A 98 -4.01 -8.74 -2.04
N TYR A 99 -3.88 -8.08 -0.88
CA TYR A 99 -4.03 -6.64 -0.73
C TYR A 99 -2.84 -6.06 0.02
N ILE A 100 -2.28 -4.97 -0.48
CA ILE A 100 -1.17 -4.26 0.17
C ILE A 100 -1.59 -2.88 0.66
N PRO A 101 -1.11 -2.42 1.83
CA PRO A 101 -1.37 -1.07 2.30
C PRO A 101 -0.58 -0.06 1.45
N TYR A 102 -1.24 1.00 1.01
CA TYR A 102 -0.61 2.08 0.26
C TYR A 102 -1.10 3.45 0.77
N PRO A 103 -0.21 4.44 1.00
CA PRO A 103 -0.60 5.76 1.44
C PRO A 103 -1.27 6.50 0.28
N SER A 104 -2.59 6.58 0.29
CA SER A 104 -3.38 7.31 -0.71
C SER A 104 -4.71 7.78 -0.10
N LYS A 105 -5.13 8.97 -0.50
CA LYS A 105 -6.46 9.51 -0.19
C LYS A 105 -7.51 9.04 -1.19
N ASN A 106 -7.08 8.61 -2.36
CA ASN A 106 -7.98 8.11 -3.41
C ASN A 106 -7.54 6.71 -3.85
N PRO A 107 -8.23 5.66 -3.37
CA PRO A 107 -7.93 4.28 -3.75
C PRO A 107 -8.41 3.92 -5.16
N ASP A 108 -9.31 4.72 -5.73
CA ASP A 108 -9.92 4.40 -7.00
C ASP A 108 -8.90 4.39 -8.13
N GLY A 109 -8.76 3.24 -8.76
CA GLY A 109 -7.84 3.06 -9.86
C GLY A 109 -6.46 2.58 -9.50
N LEU A 110 -6.13 2.43 -8.20
CA LEU A 110 -4.89 1.82 -7.76
C LEU A 110 -4.94 0.30 -7.90
N PHE A 111 -3.85 -0.26 -8.39
CA PHE A 111 -3.59 -1.70 -8.40
C PHE A 111 -2.09 -1.95 -8.23
N ALA A 112 -1.74 -3.13 -7.74
CA ALA A 112 -0.37 -3.53 -7.52
C ALA A 112 -0.04 -4.78 -8.34
N LEU A 113 1.23 -4.91 -8.73
CA LEU A 113 1.78 -6.05 -9.47
C LEU A 113 3.13 -6.43 -8.91
N LYS A 114 3.41 -7.73 -8.90
CA LYS A 114 4.75 -8.24 -8.66
C LYS A 114 5.58 -8.16 -9.93
N VAL A 115 6.76 -7.55 -9.83
CA VAL A 115 7.71 -7.42 -10.94
C VAL A 115 8.42 -8.76 -11.16
N VAL A 116 8.49 -9.18 -12.42
CA VAL A 116 9.25 -10.33 -12.84
C VAL A 116 10.34 -9.88 -13.82
N GLY A 117 11.57 -10.27 -13.54
CA GLY A 117 12.72 -9.97 -14.39
C GLY A 117 13.44 -8.66 -14.06
N LEU A 118 14.46 -8.34 -14.84
CA LEU A 118 15.41 -7.26 -14.57
C LEU A 118 15.37 -6.12 -15.59
N SER A 119 14.33 -6.05 -16.42
CA SER A 119 14.24 -5.05 -17.51
C SER A 119 14.20 -3.61 -17.01
N MET A 120 13.85 -3.39 -15.72
CA MET A 120 13.74 -2.08 -15.09
C MET A 120 14.79 -1.83 -13.99
N LYS A 121 15.86 -2.64 -13.93
CA LYS A 121 16.93 -2.54 -12.93
C LYS A 121 17.59 -1.16 -12.89
N ASP A 122 17.79 -0.55 -14.05
CA ASP A 122 18.41 0.78 -14.17
C ASP A 122 17.50 1.92 -13.67
N ALA A 123 16.21 1.64 -13.47
CA ALA A 123 15.23 2.50 -12.81
C ALA A 123 15.07 2.18 -11.31
N GLY A 124 15.88 1.26 -10.77
CA GLY A 124 15.84 0.82 -9.37
C GLY A 124 14.73 -0.18 -9.04
N ILE A 125 14.01 -0.69 -10.05
CA ILE A 125 12.96 -1.72 -9.90
C ILE A 125 13.58 -3.08 -10.24
N LEU A 126 13.56 -3.98 -9.26
CA LEU A 126 14.18 -5.30 -9.35
C LEU A 126 13.13 -6.42 -9.41
N ASP A 127 13.60 -7.60 -9.78
CA ASP A 127 12.80 -8.83 -9.69
C ASP A 127 12.26 -9.06 -8.29
N GLY A 128 10.99 -9.39 -8.17
CA GLY A 128 10.29 -9.58 -6.90
C GLY A 128 9.77 -8.32 -6.22
N ASP A 129 10.09 -7.12 -6.70
CA ASP A 129 9.49 -5.87 -6.21
C ASP A 129 7.97 -5.88 -6.46
N ILE A 130 7.24 -5.22 -5.58
CA ILE A 130 5.82 -4.92 -5.80
C ILE A 130 5.73 -3.46 -6.22
N ILE A 131 5.13 -3.19 -7.37
CA ILE A 131 4.82 -1.84 -7.83
C ILE A 131 3.35 -1.53 -7.63
N VAL A 132 3.04 -0.27 -7.32
CA VAL A 132 1.68 0.26 -7.30
C VAL A 132 1.51 1.17 -8.49
N ALA A 133 0.47 0.96 -9.26
CA ALA A 133 0.11 1.75 -10.41
C ALA A 133 -1.29 2.36 -10.27
N ASP A 134 -1.47 3.54 -10.87
CA ASP A 134 -2.73 4.25 -10.91
C ASP A 134 -3.19 4.38 -12.36
N LYS A 135 -4.34 3.76 -12.67
CA LYS A 135 -4.95 3.80 -14.01
C LYS A 135 -5.53 5.18 -14.37
N ASN A 136 -5.81 6.02 -13.37
CA ASN A 136 -6.42 7.35 -13.55
C ASN A 136 -5.37 8.47 -13.66
N SER A 137 -4.11 8.18 -13.31
CA SER A 137 -3.03 9.17 -13.41
C SER A 137 -2.63 9.43 -14.87
N PRO A 138 -2.56 10.70 -15.28
CA PRO A 138 -2.09 11.04 -16.62
C PRO A 138 -0.62 10.65 -16.79
N CYS A 139 -0.31 9.99 -17.90
CA CYS A 139 1.03 9.55 -18.24
C CYS A 139 1.74 10.54 -19.17
N ARG A 140 3.03 10.77 -18.92
CA ARG A 140 3.92 11.63 -19.72
C ARG A 140 5.16 10.86 -20.15
N SER A 141 5.82 11.33 -21.18
CA SER A 141 7.11 10.79 -21.60
C SER A 141 8.11 10.84 -20.45
N GLY A 142 8.78 9.72 -20.17
CA GLY A 142 9.69 9.54 -19.04
C GLY A 142 9.07 8.84 -17.82
N ASP A 143 7.76 8.80 -17.69
CA ASP A 143 7.09 8.09 -16.60
C ASP A 143 7.31 6.58 -16.71
N ILE A 144 7.33 5.90 -15.57
CA ILE A 144 7.28 4.44 -15.52
C ILE A 144 5.81 4.03 -15.51
N VAL A 145 5.46 3.11 -16.38
CA VAL A 145 4.07 2.67 -16.56
C VAL A 145 3.97 1.15 -16.62
N VAL A 146 2.80 0.66 -16.28
CA VAL A 146 2.36 -0.70 -16.60
C VAL A 146 1.66 -0.63 -17.94
N GLY A 147 2.04 -1.49 -18.87
CA GLY A 147 1.41 -1.60 -20.17
C GLY A 147 1.23 -3.05 -20.58
N MET A 148 0.41 -3.29 -21.59
CA MET A 148 0.25 -4.63 -22.19
C MET A 148 1.27 -4.83 -23.31
N ASP A 149 1.94 -5.98 -23.28
CA ASP A 149 2.77 -6.50 -24.35
C ASP A 149 2.15 -7.81 -24.83
N GLY A 150 1.34 -7.73 -25.87
CA GLY A 150 0.50 -8.83 -26.26
C GLY A 150 -0.53 -9.18 -25.19
N GLU A 151 -0.42 -10.37 -24.62
CA GLU A 151 -1.32 -10.88 -23.57
C GLU A 151 -0.78 -10.67 -22.14
N GLU A 152 0.44 -10.16 -21.98
CA GLU A 152 1.10 -10.01 -20.68
C GLU A 152 1.30 -8.55 -20.29
N ALA A 153 1.15 -8.29 -18.98
CA ALA A 153 1.48 -6.98 -18.43
C ALA A 153 3.00 -6.85 -18.26
N THR A 154 3.52 -5.67 -18.60
CA THR A 154 4.93 -5.34 -18.46
C THR A 154 5.13 -3.96 -17.88
N VAL A 155 6.28 -3.73 -17.22
CA VAL A 155 6.67 -2.43 -16.67
C VAL A 155 7.75 -1.84 -17.56
N LYS A 156 7.53 -0.61 -18.02
CA LYS A 156 8.46 0.09 -18.92
C LYS A 156 8.49 1.59 -18.63
N ARG A 157 9.56 2.26 -19.11
CA ARG A 157 9.60 3.72 -19.17
C ARG A 157 8.89 4.19 -20.44
N LEU A 158 7.87 5.01 -20.26
CA LEU A 158 7.08 5.55 -21.36
C LEU A 158 7.91 6.56 -22.18
N LEU A 159 7.98 6.34 -23.46
CA LEU A 159 8.54 7.30 -24.41
C LEU A 159 7.44 7.72 -25.38
N ILE A 160 7.15 9.03 -25.43
CA ILE A 160 6.19 9.61 -26.36
C ILE A 160 6.96 10.47 -27.36
N LYS A 161 6.96 10.09 -28.62
CA LYS A 161 7.52 10.89 -29.73
C LYS A 161 6.48 11.03 -30.82
N ASP A 162 6.28 12.26 -31.33
CA ASP A 162 5.33 12.57 -32.40
C ASP A 162 3.90 12.05 -32.12
N LYS A 163 3.46 12.19 -30.85
CA LYS A 163 2.18 11.66 -30.33
C LYS A 163 2.04 10.13 -30.38
N LYS A 164 3.12 9.40 -30.62
CA LYS A 164 3.14 7.93 -30.60
C LYS A 164 3.89 7.43 -29.38
N ILE A 165 3.41 6.32 -28.81
CA ILE A 165 4.07 5.61 -27.73
C ILE A 165 5.13 4.67 -28.35
N ILE A 166 6.40 4.75 -27.88
CA ILE A 166 7.54 4.07 -28.51
C ILE A 166 8.22 3.12 -27.52
N PHE A 167 7.58 2.52 -26.58
CA PHE A 167 8.32 1.65 -25.66
C PHE A 167 7.99 0.17 -25.78
N MET A 168 7.00 -0.16 -26.61
CA MET A 168 6.50 -1.52 -26.78
C MET A 168 6.27 -1.83 -28.26
N PRO A 169 6.05 -3.12 -28.62
CA PRO A 169 5.61 -3.48 -29.98
C PRO A 169 4.35 -2.70 -30.37
N GLU A 170 3.98 -2.77 -31.60
CA GLU A 170 2.93 -1.94 -32.24
C GLU A 170 1.65 -1.81 -31.39
N ASN A 171 1.26 -0.57 -31.08
CA ASN A 171 0.06 -0.18 -30.31
C ASN A 171 -0.03 -0.68 -28.85
N PRO A 172 0.90 -0.28 -27.97
CA PRO A 172 0.83 -0.63 -26.56
C PRO A 172 -0.35 0.03 -25.87
N THR A 173 -1.06 -0.73 -25.04
CA THR A 173 -2.08 -0.20 -24.15
C THR A 173 -1.45 0.11 -22.80
N VAL A 174 -1.43 1.38 -22.38
CA VAL A 174 -1.01 1.78 -21.04
C VAL A 174 -2.15 1.50 -20.07
N LEU A 175 -1.87 0.70 -19.04
CA LEU A 175 -2.82 0.29 -18.00
C LEU A 175 -2.81 1.25 -16.81
N GLY A 176 -1.64 1.82 -16.48
CA GLY A 176 -1.50 2.75 -15.38
C GLY A 176 -0.09 3.26 -15.21
N LYS A 177 0.04 4.43 -14.54
CA LYS A 177 1.30 5.03 -14.16
C LYS A 177 1.79 4.42 -12.84
N VAL A 178 3.05 4.03 -12.75
CA VAL A 178 3.67 3.58 -11.50
C VAL A 178 3.82 4.77 -10.56
N VAL A 179 3.23 4.67 -9.37
CA VAL A 179 3.19 5.72 -8.34
C VAL A 179 3.93 5.32 -7.06
N GLY A 180 4.34 4.06 -6.94
CA GLY A 180 5.12 3.56 -5.82
C GLY A 180 5.72 2.18 -6.09
N SER A 181 6.70 1.80 -5.26
CA SER A 181 7.29 0.46 -5.26
C SER A 181 7.64 0.04 -3.84
N TYR A 182 7.55 -1.26 -3.58
CA TYR A 182 7.91 -1.90 -2.32
C TYR A 182 8.88 -3.04 -2.57
N ARG A 183 9.88 -3.15 -1.70
CA ARG A 183 10.80 -4.27 -1.67
C ARG A 183 10.84 -4.85 -0.28
N LYS A 184 10.65 -6.16 -0.17
CA LYS A 184 10.85 -6.91 1.06
C LYS A 184 12.28 -7.44 1.07
N TYR A 185 13.02 -7.14 2.14
CA TYR A 185 14.37 -7.65 2.38
C TYR A 185 14.34 -8.84 3.34
#